data_b6c5535490cdfe4bd0bf27ce495be763
#
_entry.id   b6c5535490cdfe4bd0bf27ce495be763
#
_cell.length_a   1.000
_cell.length_b   1.000
_cell.length_c   1.000
_cell.angle_alpha   90.00
_cell.angle_beta   90.00
_cell.angle_gamma   90.00
#
_symmetry.space_group_name_H-M   'P 1'
#
loop_
_entity.id
_entity.type
_entity.pdbx_description
1 polymer ?
#
loop_
_entity_poly.entity_id
_entity_poly.type
_entity_poly.pdbx_seq_one_letter_code
_entity_poly.pdbx_strand_id
1 'polypeptide(L)'
;MNQENTRERQAQPTAAQHNDGLDPEIRAFVTKMGERWREHPAMSSVSIPEQRKIAEAVRSYWRQGGPQMARTTDLQIPVDDKSVRVRVLDPVAKDGSGGPRPALVYLHGGGWTIFSIDTHARIMREYAERAGIVMIAVDYTLSAEVRFTRALDETLAV
;
A
#
# COMPACT_ATOMS: atom_id res chain seq x y z
N MET A 1 45.09 -23.11 -19.58
CA MET A 1 43.97 -24.00 -19.21
C MET A 1 42.90 -23.12 -18.56
N ASN A 2 41.98 -22.60 -19.41
CA ASN A 2 40.86 -21.78 -18.95
C ASN A 2 39.73 -22.71 -18.60
N GLN A 3 39.30 -22.75 -17.35
CA GLN A 3 38.05 -23.36 -16.96
C GLN A 3 36.95 -22.31 -17.16
N GLU A 4 36.16 -22.50 -18.19
CA GLU A 4 34.91 -21.78 -18.43
C GLU A 4 33.92 -22.11 -17.31
N ASN A 5 33.62 -21.10 -16.52
CA ASN A 5 32.62 -21.16 -15.46
C ASN A 5 31.24 -20.99 -16.10
N THR A 6 30.69 -22.05 -16.65
CA THR A 6 29.34 -22.11 -17.19
C THR A 6 28.33 -22.13 -16.00
N ARG A 7 28.05 -20.95 -15.46
CA ARG A 7 26.91 -20.81 -14.55
C ARG A 7 25.63 -21.04 -15.39
N GLU A 8 25.07 -22.22 -15.29
CA GLU A 8 23.72 -22.50 -15.76
C GLU A 8 22.77 -21.44 -15.20
N ARG A 9 22.22 -20.61 -16.08
CA ARG A 9 21.12 -19.73 -15.73
C ARG A 9 19.92 -20.62 -15.45
N GLN A 10 19.65 -20.90 -14.19
CA GLN A 10 18.39 -21.52 -13.80
C GLN A 10 17.27 -20.64 -14.34
N ALA A 11 16.41 -21.23 -15.16
CA ALA A 11 15.24 -20.55 -15.71
C ALA A 11 14.40 -20.04 -14.53
N GLN A 12 14.07 -18.74 -14.53
CA GLN A 12 13.17 -18.19 -13.52
C GLN A 12 11.82 -18.91 -13.64
N PRO A 13 11.25 -19.37 -12.53
CA PRO A 13 9.97 -20.07 -12.54
C PRO A 13 8.89 -19.17 -13.14
N THR A 14 8.01 -19.74 -13.95
CA THR A 14 6.88 -19.02 -14.53
C THR A 14 5.88 -18.60 -13.46
N ALA A 15 5.05 -17.59 -13.74
CA ALA A 15 4.02 -17.12 -12.79
C ALA A 15 3.07 -18.25 -12.32
N ALA A 16 2.84 -19.29 -13.15
CA ALA A 16 2.07 -20.46 -12.78
C ALA A 16 2.77 -21.31 -11.70
N GLN A 17 4.09 -21.50 -11.80
CA GLN A 17 4.86 -22.28 -10.83
C GLN A 17 4.98 -21.61 -9.46
N HIS A 18 4.85 -20.27 -9.38
CA HIS A 18 4.83 -19.54 -8.12
C HIS A 18 3.52 -19.70 -7.32
N ASN A 19 2.44 -20.15 -7.95
CA ASN A 19 1.13 -20.24 -7.31
C ASN A 19 0.83 -21.59 -6.65
N ASP A 20 1.61 -22.64 -6.91
CA ASP A 20 1.28 -24.01 -6.46
C ASP A 20 1.40 -24.22 -4.95
N GLY A 21 2.11 -23.36 -4.24
CA GLY A 21 2.25 -23.42 -2.77
C GLY A 21 1.43 -22.37 -2.02
N LEU A 22 0.63 -21.54 -2.70
CA LEU A 22 -0.14 -20.48 -2.05
C LEU A 22 -1.40 -21.03 -1.38
N ASP A 23 -1.75 -20.45 -0.23
CA ASP A 23 -3.07 -20.59 0.37
C ASP A 23 -4.16 -20.30 -0.68
N PRO A 24 -5.29 -21.05 -0.68
CA PRO A 24 -6.36 -20.89 -1.67
C PRO A 24 -6.93 -19.45 -1.75
N GLU A 25 -7.06 -18.76 -0.62
CA GLU A 25 -7.56 -17.38 -0.57
C GLU A 25 -6.55 -16.40 -1.17
N ILE A 26 -5.26 -16.59 -0.87
CA ILE A 26 -4.18 -15.81 -1.48
C ILE A 26 -4.11 -16.04 -2.98
N ARG A 27 -4.26 -17.29 -3.42
CA ARG A 27 -4.30 -17.64 -4.85
C ARG A 27 -5.46 -16.95 -5.57
N ALA A 28 -6.65 -16.99 -4.98
CA ALA A 28 -7.84 -16.32 -5.52
C ALA A 28 -7.61 -14.79 -5.64
N PHE A 29 -7.02 -14.19 -4.60
CA PHE A 29 -6.67 -12.77 -4.62
C PHE A 29 -5.67 -12.43 -5.72
N VAL A 30 -4.57 -13.17 -5.84
CA VAL A 30 -3.53 -12.94 -6.87
C VAL A 30 -4.10 -13.10 -8.28
N THR A 31 -4.94 -14.14 -8.48
CA THR A 31 -5.62 -14.37 -9.76
C THR A 31 -6.51 -13.19 -10.14
N LYS A 32 -7.37 -12.77 -9.23
CA LYS A 32 -8.28 -11.63 -9.44
C LYS A 32 -7.53 -10.32 -9.68
N MET A 33 -6.46 -10.10 -8.93
CA MET A 33 -5.57 -8.95 -9.12
C MET A 33 -4.97 -8.96 -10.52
N GLY A 34 -4.44 -10.11 -10.97
CA GLY A 34 -3.87 -10.26 -12.30
C GLY A 34 -4.88 -10.06 -13.42
N GLU A 35 -6.14 -10.48 -13.26
CA GLU A 35 -7.23 -10.21 -14.20
C GLU A 35 -7.46 -8.71 -14.35
N ARG A 36 -7.59 -8.00 -13.25
CA ARG A 36 -7.81 -6.55 -13.27
C ARG A 36 -6.65 -5.77 -13.88
N TRP A 37 -5.42 -6.18 -13.65
CA TRP A 37 -4.26 -5.57 -14.31
C TRP A 37 -4.30 -5.76 -15.85
N ARG A 38 -4.79 -6.91 -16.35
CA ARG A 38 -4.89 -7.17 -17.79
C ARG A 38 -5.99 -6.36 -18.49
N GLU A 39 -6.93 -5.77 -17.75
CA GLU A 39 -7.93 -4.83 -18.28
C GLU A 39 -7.31 -3.49 -18.71
N HIS A 40 -6.04 -3.25 -18.37
CA HIS A 40 -5.33 -2.00 -18.61
C HIS A 40 -4.07 -2.22 -19.46
N PRO A 41 -3.54 -1.15 -20.11
CA PRO A 41 -2.25 -1.19 -20.78
C PRO A 41 -1.11 -1.62 -19.84
N ALA A 42 -0.05 -2.20 -20.39
CA ALA A 42 1.13 -2.54 -19.59
C ALA A 42 1.71 -1.28 -18.92
N MET A 43 2.04 -1.36 -17.64
CA MET A 43 2.55 -0.21 -16.87
C MET A 43 3.77 0.43 -17.50
N SER A 44 4.64 -0.36 -18.14
CA SER A 44 5.83 0.14 -18.85
C SER A 44 5.54 0.94 -20.11
N SER A 45 4.31 0.87 -20.64
CA SER A 45 3.90 1.55 -21.89
C SER A 45 3.19 2.88 -21.67
N VAL A 46 2.96 3.27 -20.43
CA VAL A 46 2.21 4.49 -20.09
C VAL A 46 3.00 5.41 -19.15
N SER A 47 2.64 6.68 -19.13
CA SER A 47 3.28 7.68 -18.26
C SER A 47 3.05 7.39 -16.78
N ILE A 48 3.91 7.89 -15.89
CA ILE A 48 3.76 7.71 -14.43
C ILE A 48 2.40 8.20 -13.92
N PRO A 49 1.88 9.36 -14.30
CA PRO A 49 0.53 9.75 -13.89
C PRO A 49 -0.56 8.78 -14.32
N GLU A 50 -0.43 8.17 -15.50
CA GLU A 50 -1.39 7.16 -15.96
C GLU A 50 -1.21 5.83 -15.21
N GLN A 51 0.03 5.42 -14.92
CA GLN A 51 0.30 4.25 -14.05
C GLN A 51 -0.42 4.38 -12.70
N ARG A 52 -0.40 5.55 -12.09
CA ARG A 52 -1.09 5.82 -10.82
C ARG A 52 -2.59 5.69 -10.93
N LYS A 53 -3.20 6.25 -11.97
CA LYS A 53 -4.64 6.11 -12.22
C LYS A 53 -5.04 4.65 -12.41
N ILE A 54 -4.27 3.89 -13.18
CA ILE A 54 -4.49 2.46 -13.37
C ILE A 54 -4.37 1.73 -12.03
N ALA A 55 -3.34 2.01 -11.25
CA ALA A 55 -3.11 1.38 -9.95
C ALA A 55 -4.26 1.65 -8.96
N GLU A 56 -4.76 2.88 -8.90
CA GLU A 56 -5.95 3.26 -8.12
C GLU A 56 -7.21 2.52 -8.60
N ALA A 57 -7.43 2.44 -9.91
CA ALA A 57 -8.57 1.73 -10.49
C ALA A 57 -8.53 0.24 -10.19
N VAL A 58 -7.39 -0.41 -10.37
CA VAL A 58 -7.20 -1.84 -10.06
C VAL A 58 -7.47 -2.11 -8.59
N ARG A 59 -6.97 -1.28 -7.67
CA ARG A 59 -7.11 -1.47 -6.21
C ARG A 59 -8.48 -1.04 -5.67
N SER A 60 -9.27 -0.28 -6.43
CA SER A 60 -10.58 0.24 -5.99
C SER A 60 -11.52 -0.84 -5.44
N TYR A 61 -11.46 -2.05 -6.02
CA TYR A 61 -12.28 -3.18 -5.58
C TYR A 61 -12.00 -3.58 -4.11
N TRP A 62 -10.73 -3.61 -3.71
CA TRP A 62 -10.33 -4.09 -2.37
C TRP A 62 -10.34 -3.03 -1.28
N ARG A 63 -10.55 -1.76 -1.61
CA ARG A 63 -10.69 -0.70 -0.60
C ARG A 63 -12.09 -0.67 0.04
N GLN A 64 -13.06 -1.36 -0.58
CA GLN A 64 -14.44 -1.39 -0.11
C GLN A 64 -14.64 -2.41 1.03
N GLY A 65 -15.72 -2.20 1.81
CA GLY A 65 -16.04 -3.07 2.94
C GLY A 65 -15.06 -2.93 4.11
N GLY A 66 -15.01 -3.95 4.96
CA GLY A 66 -14.23 -3.94 6.20
C GLY A 66 -14.91 -3.17 7.34
N PRO A 67 -14.27 -3.12 8.52
CA PRO A 67 -14.84 -2.48 9.70
C PRO A 67 -15.01 -0.98 9.52
N GLN A 68 -16.01 -0.42 10.20
CA GLN A 68 -16.17 1.03 10.30
C GLN A 68 -15.35 1.54 11.50
N MET A 69 -14.74 2.69 11.32
CA MET A 69 -14.03 3.38 12.41
C MET A 69 -14.99 4.26 13.19
N ALA A 70 -14.77 4.39 14.50
CA ALA A 70 -15.50 5.36 15.32
C ALA A 70 -15.25 6.79 14.82
N ARG A 71 -14.02 7.05 14.37
CA ARG A 71 -13.65 8.32 13.76
C ARG A 71 -12.60 8.11 12.68
N THR A 72 -12.76 8.83 11.57
CA THR A 72 -11.75 8.99 10.52
C THR A 72 -11.52 10.48 10.32
N THR A 73 -10.27 10.92 10.44
CA THR A 73 -9.91 12.33 10.31
C THR A 73 -8.77 12.47 9.31
N ASP A 74 -8.95 13.29 8.28
CA ASP A 74 -7.88 13.67 7.37
C ASP A 74 -7.29 15.02 7.82
N LEU A 75 -5.98 15.06 7.96
CA LEU A 75 -5.20 16.21 8.37
C LEU A 75 -4.23 16.61 7.24
N GLN A 76 -3.85 17.88 7.21
CA GLN A 76 -2.77 18.40 6.37
C GLN A 76 -1.65 18.84 7.29
N ILE A 77 -0.55 18.10 7.29
CA ILE A 77 0.62 18.41 8.13
C ILE A 77 1.61 19.22 7.28
N PRO A 78 1.95 20.45 7.69
CA PRO A 78 2.96 21.24 6.99
C PRO A 78 4.33 20.58 7.07
N VAL A 79 5.01 20.48 5.92
CA VAL A 79 6.38 19.96 5.82
C VAL A 79 7.11 20.84 4.82
N ASP A 80 8.02 21.67 5.27
CA ASP A 80 8.72 22.70 4.49
C ASP A 80 7.74 23.64 3.73
N ASP A 81 7.81 23.60 2.39
CA ASP A 81 6.99 24.43 1.49
C ASP A 81 5.67 23.77 1.08
N LYS A 82 5.36 22.58 1.57
CA LYS A 82 4.19 21.77 1.21
C LYS A 82 3.45 21.28 2.44
N SER A 83 2.40 20.50 2.19
CA SER A 83 1.74 19.72 3.24
C SER A 83 1.59 18.28 2.79
N VAL A 84 1.63 17.37 3.75
CA VAL A 84 1.35 15.95 3.56
C VAL A 84 -0.02 15.61 4.14
N ARG A 85 -0.82 14.85 3.41
CA ARG A 85 -2.10 14.35 3.91
C ARG A 85 -1.84 13.18 4.86
N VAL A 86 -2.46 13.25 6.02
CA VAL A 86 -2.40 12.21 7.04
C VAL A 86 -3.81 11.80 7.41
N ARG A 87 -4.09 10.51 7.40
CA ARG A 87 -5.37 9.96 7.84
C ARG A 87 -5.22 9.26 9.17
N VAL A 88 -5.98 9.72 10.16
CA VAL A 88 -6.11 9.07 11.46
C VAL A 88 -7.38 8.22 11.47
N LEU A 89 -7.20 6.92 11.69
CA LEU A 89 -8.28 5.95 11.82
C LEU A 89 -8.38 5.51 13.28
N ASP A 90 -9.49 5.84 13.89
CA ASP A 90 -9.75 5.58 15.30
C ASP A 90 -10.84 4.51 15.41
N PRO A 91 -10.50 3.26 15.78
CA PRO A 91 -11.48 2.19 15.90
C PRO A 91 -12.40 2.41 17.10
N VAL A 92 -13.56 1.74 17.10
CA VAL A 92 -14.42 1.71 18.28
C VAL A 92 -13.67 1.05 19.44
N ALA A 93 -13.62 1.72 20.59
CA ALA A 93 -13.01 1.15 21.79
C ALA A 93 -13.79 -0.11 22.21
N LYS A 94 -13.13 -1.28 22.23
CA LYS A 94 -13.74 -2.56 22.55
C LYS A 94 -14.21 -2.67 24.00
N ASP A 95 -13.59 -1.90 24.87
CA ASP A 95 -13.85 -1.89 26.34
C ASP A 95 -14.63 -0.65 26.82
N GLY A 96 -15.03 0.23 25.90
CA GLY A 96 -15.70 1.47 26.23
C GLY A 96 -14.79 2.49 26.95
N SER A 97 -13.52 2.19 27.15
CA SER A 97 -12.56 3.11 27.76
C SER A 97 -12.14 4.16 26.73
N GLY A 98 -12.43 5.42 27.00
CA GLY A 98 -11.93 6.56 26.21
C GLY A 98 -10.46 6.91 26.47
N GLY A 99 -9.67 5.99 27.04
CA GLY A 99 -8.29 6.20 27.43
C GLY A 99 -7.29 6.21 26.27
N PRO A 100 -6.01 6.54 26.55
CA PRO A 100 -4.94 6.48 25.55
C PRO A 100 -4.80 5.08 24.93
N ARG A 101 -4.66 5.01 23.62
CA ARG A 101 -4.45 3.77 22.88
C ARG A 101 -3.12 3.79 22.14
N PRO A 102 -2.49 2.63 21.95
CA PRO A 102 -1.33 2.52 21.07
C PRO A 102 -1.65 3.06 19.68
N ALA A 103 -0.68 3.72 19.06
CA ALA A 103 -0.79 4.19 17.68
C ALA A 103 0.24 3.50 16.80
N LEU A 104 -0.11 3.31 15.51
CA LEU A 104 0.78 2.77 14.50
C LEU A 104 0.82 3.73 13.31
N VAL A 105 2.03 4.15 12.93
CA VAL A 105 2.25 4.91 11.70
C VAL A 105 2.30 3.92 10.54
N TYR A 106 1.48 4.16 9.51
CA TYR A 106 1.35 3.29 8.36
C TYR A 106 1.82 4.00 7.09
N LEU A 107 2.76 3.38 6.40
CA LEU A 107 3.25 3.79 5.10
C LEU A 107 2.75 2.78 4.07
N HIS A 108 2.00 3.24 3.08
CA HIS A 108 1.46 2.34 2.07
C HIS A 108 2.55 1.78 1.15
N GLY A 109 2.36 0.57 0.64
CA GLY A 109 3.22 -0.02 -0.37
C GLY A 109 3.03 0.62 -1.75
N GLY A 110 3.85 0.20 -2.72
CA GLY A 110 3.77 0.68 -4.10
C GLY A 110 5.11 1.13 -4.69
N GLY A 111 6.22 0.72 -4.07
CA GLY A 111 7.58 1.03 -4.53
C GLY A 111 7.85 2.54 -4.57
N TRP A 112 7.25 3.30 -3.70
CA TRP A 112 7.28 4.78 -3.64
C TRP A 112 6.81 5.48 -4.91
N THR A 113 6.21 4.75 -5.87
CA THR A 113 5.86 5.29 -7.20
C THR A 113 4.36 5.33 -7.44
N ILE A 114 3.61 4.36 -6.92
CA ILE A 114 2.17 4.18 -7.12
C ILE A 114 1.45 3.97 -5.79
N PHE A 115 0.11 3.99 -5.85
CA PHE A 115 -0.81 3.83 -4.73
C PHE A 115 -0.89 5.05 -3.80
N SER A 116 -1.74 4.93 -2.80
CA SER A 116 -2.06 5.96 -1.82
C SER A 116 -2.61 5.32 -0.54
N ILE A 117 -2.86 6.14 0.48
CA ILE A 117 -3.60 5.69 1.66
C ILE A 117 -5.04 5.26 1.33
N ASP A 118 -5.61 5.74 0.21
CA ASP A 118 -6.96 5.33 -0.21
C ASP A 118 -6.98 3.92 -0.77
N THR A 119 -5.93 3.49 -1.50
CA THR A 119 -5.81 2.11 -1.99
C THR A 119 -5.63 1.09 -0.88
N HIS A 120 -5.13 1.52 0.26
CA HIS A 120 -4.88 0.69 1.44
C HIS A 120 -5.93 0.90 2.56
N ALA A 121 -6.99 1.68 2.30
CA ALA A 121 -7.95 2.08 3.32
C ALA A 121 -8.59 0.91 4.08
N ARG A 122 -8.94 -0.19 3.41
CA ARG A 122 -9.55 -1.35 4.05
C ARG A 122 -8.58 -2.07 4.97
N ILE A 123 -7.37 -2.38 4.50
CA ILE A 123 -6.39 -3.11 5.32
C ILE A 123 -6.01 -2.33 6.58
N MET A 124 -5.91 -1.01 6.49
CA MET A 124 -5.65 -0.16 7.65
C MET A 124 -6.79 -0.23 8.67
N ARG A 125 -8.06 -0.22 8.22
CA ARG A 125 -9.22 -0.39 9.12
C ARG A 125 -9.24 -1.77 9.77
N GLU A 126 -8.91 -2.83 9.02
CA GLU A 126 -8.82 -4.19 9.56
C GLU A 126 -7.75 -4.29 10.66
N TYR A 127 -6.59 -3.68 10.47
CA TYR A 127 -5.55 -3.66 11.50
C TYR A 127 -5.97 -2.83 12.72
N ALA A 128 -6.50 -1.62 12.49
CA ALA A 128 -6.96 -0.76 13.57
C ALA A 128 -8.00 -1.46 14.46
N GLU A 129 -9.01 -2.08 13.83
CA GLU A 129 -10.08 -2.77 14.53
C GLU A 129 -9.59 -4.02 15.28
N ARG A 130 -8.83 -4.88 14.61
CA ARG A 130 -8.38 -6.14 15.19
C ARG A 130 -7.41 -5.97 16.35
N ALA A 131 -6.51 -5.00 16.23
CA ALA A 131 -5.53 -4.71 17.25
C ALA A 131 -6.02 -3.72 18.32
N GLY A 132 -7.12 -3.00 18.07
CA GLY A 132 -7.62 -1.96 18.97
C GLY A 132 -6.69 -0.73 19.04
N ILE A 133 -5.99 -0.41 17.94
CA ILE A 133 -4.99 0.66 17.86
C ILE A 133 -5.47 1.80 16.97
N VAL A 134 -4.95 2.99 17.24
CA VAL A 134 -5.09 4.13 16.31
C VAL A 134 -4.13 3.95 15.15
N MET A 135 -4.63 4.06 13.92
CA MET A 135 -3.79 4.01 12.72
C MET A 135 -3.56 5.43 12.19
N ILE A 136 -2.31 5.81 11.98
CA ILE A 136 -1.90 7.09 11.41
C ILE A 136 -1.28 6.81 10.05
N ALA A 137 -2.01 7.06 8.98
CA ALA A 137 -1.58 6.77 7.63
C ALA A 137 -1.03 8.02 6.94
N VAL A 138 0.19 7.94 6.44
CA VAL A 138 0.88 9.04 5.76
C VAL A 138 0.78 8.86 4.25
N ASP A 139 0.18 9.83 3.55
CA ASP A 139 0.08 9.87 2.09
C ASP A 139 1.31 10.61 1.54
N TYR A 140 2.46 9.99 1.73
CA TYR A 140 3.76 10.58 1.41
C TYR A 140 3.91 10.87 -0.09
N THR A 141 4.69 11.90 -0.43
CA THR A 141 4.96 12.26 -1.82
C THR A 141 5.72 11.15 -2.54
N LEU A 142 5.17 10.72 -3.67
CA LEU A 142 5.72 9.62 -4.46
C LEU A 142 6.96 10.07 -5.25
N SER A 143 7.84 9.09 -5.54
CA SER A 143 8.98 9.30 -6.40
C SER A 143 8.55 9.52 -7.86
N ALA A 144 9.41 10.12 -8.61
CA ALA A 144 9.41 10.86 -9.83
C ALA A 144 9.20 12.38 -9.62
N GLU A 145 8.32 12.82 -8.73
CA GLU A 145 8.20 14.23 -8.36
C GLU A 145 9.28 14.66 -7.37
N VAL A 146 9.68 13.73 -6.51
CA VAL A 146 10.69 13.99 -5.46
C VAL A 146 11.70 12.86 -5.37
N ARG A 147 12.87 13.18 -4.82
CA ARG A 147 13.94 12.21 -4.56
C ARG A 147 13.88 11.71 -3.11
N PHE A 148 14.58 10.64 -2.82
CA PHE A 148 14.99 10.29 -1.46
C PHE A 148 15.73 11.53 -0.88
N THR A 149 15.41 12.04 0.29
CA THR A 149 14.72 11.51 1.46
C THR A 149 13.26 11.98 1.66
N ARG A 150 12.65 12.67 0.74
CA ARG A 150 11.40 13.43 0.93
C ARG A 150 10.29 12.62 1.63
N ALA A 151 9.99 11.40 1.16
CA ALA A 151 8.96 10.57 1.81
C ALA A 151 9.28 10.23 3.27
N LEU A 152 10.57 10.10 3.60
CA LEU A 152 11.03 9.87 4.97
C LEU A 152 10.86 11.14 5.82
N ASP A 153 11.24 12.30 5.29
CA ASP A 153 11.13 13.59 5.98
C ASP A 153 9.67 13.91 6.30
N GLU A 154 8.76 13.67 5.34
CA GLU A 154 7.31 13.79 5.54
C GLU A 154 6.77 12.82 6.60
N THR A 155 7.31 11.61 6.67
CA THR A 155 6.91 10.63 7.68
C THR A 155 7.39 11.03 9.08
N LEU A 156 8.59 11.61 9.18
CA LEU A 156 9.16 12.04 10.46
C LEU A 156 8.50 13.33 11.00
N ALA A 157 7.83 14.09 10.14
CA ALA A 157 7.10 15.29 10.52
C ALA A 157 5.71 15.01 11.11
N VAL A 158 5.22 13.78 10.96
CA VAL A 158 3.92 13.30 11.47
C VAL A 158 4.04 12.69 12.85
#